data_2574a00b507c325e6392526a43e08b3f
#
_entry.id   2574a00b507c325e6392526a43e08b3f
#
_cell.length_a   1.000
_cell.length_b   1.000
_cell.length_c   1.000
_cell.angle_alpha   90.00
_cell.angle_beta   90.00
_cell.angle_gamma   90.00
#
_symmetry.space_group_name_H-M   'P 1'
#
loop_
_entity.id
_entity.type
_entity.pdbx_description
1 polymer ?
#
loop_
_entity_poly.entity_id
_entity_poly.type
_entity_poly.pdbx_seq_one_letter_code
_entity_poly.pdbx_strand_id
1 'polypeptide(L)'
;MKMIYIVLSLLAGAFLAFLIISAILEYRPAPQERAIHYPALRPSADNDIPQRLKIMTWNIGYAGLGDNMSFFMDGGKDVRDTKERTEDNLRNIIETIRTQNPDILLLQEVDVNSHRTYHTNEVQRLQEEFPEYHIYFAPNLKSWFIPTPVKEPIGEAHSGVVIMTRFEADSAIRHQYPARHPWPARMFHLKKCLLETDFTLPDGRKLIVGNTHCSAYDDGTMRIQEIRHINHLLNAQKGCSFIIGGDWNQYPKGYTPSDKELNDKNFIVQPLPSDELEKIGKFTYDPSLHTARYIDKPYDKESSTKTLIDYFFHSEDISIDEINTQDLEFRYSDHNPVTATISFQK
;
A
#
# COMPACT_ATOMS: atom_id res chain seq x y z
N MET A 1 -30.03 18.90 38.08
CA MET A 1 -30.63 18.53 36.78
C MET A 1 -30.33 19.54 35.67
N LYS A 2 -30.68 20.87 35.79
CA LYS A 2 -30.41 21.85 34.71
C LYS A 2 -28.97 21.91 34.24
N MET A 3 -27.99 21.86 35.15
CA MET A 3 -26.55 21.88 34.79
C MET A 3 -26.13 20.64 33.98
N ILE A 4 -26.67 19.45 34.28
CA ILE A 4 -26.40 18.22 33.53
C ILE A 4 -26.93 18.35 32.09
N TYR A 5 -28.14 18.87 31.91
CA TYR A 5 -28.70 19.10 30.56
C TYR A 5 -27.89 20.10 29.75
N ILE A 6 -27.39 21.18 30.39
CA ILE A 6 -26.51 22.15 29.72
C ILE A 6 -25.22 21.47 29.26
N VAL A 7 -24.56 20.70 30.12
CA VAL A 7 -23.31 19.98 29.79
C VAL A 7 -23.54 18.98 28.65
N LEU A 8 -24.62 18.19 28.75
CA LEU A 8 -24.96 17.22 27.68
C LEU A 8 -25.27 17.93 26.35
N SER A 9 -25.97 19.07 26.38
CA SER A 9 -26.25 19.84 25.15
C SER A 9 -24.99 20.43 24.54
N LEU A 10 -24.02 20.91 25.35
CA LEU A 10 -22.74 21.39 24.86
C LEU A 10 -21.92 20.29 24.23
N LEU A 11 -21.85 19.10 24.87
CA LEU A 11 -21.14 17.93 24.32
C LEU A 11 -21.79 17.46 23.01
N ALA A 12 -23.11 17.38 22.94
CA ALA A 12 -23.81 17.03 21.72
C ALA A 12 -23.55 18.07 20.59
N GLY A 13 -23.57 19.36 20.93
CA GLY A 13 -23.25 20.44 20.00
C GLY A 13 -21.82 20.35 19.47
N ALA A 14 -20.85 20.11 20.36
CA ALA A 14 -19.42 19.91 19.98
C ALA A 14 -19.24 18.67 19.07
N PHE A 15 -19.90 17.56 19.41
CA PHE A 15 -19.86 16.35 18.58
C PHE A 15 -20.49 16.57 17.19
N LEU A 16 -21.63 17.26 17.12
CA LEU A 16 -22.25 17.60 15.85
C LEU A 16 -21.37 18.54 15.01
N ALA A 17 -20.77 19.55 15.64
CA ALA A 17 -19.81 20.43 14.97
C ALA A 17 -18.60 19.65 14.43
N PHE A 18 -18.05 18.71 15.20
CA PHE A 18 -16.99 17.81 14.75
C PHE A 18 -17.40 17.01 13.52
N LEU A 19 -18.59 16.40 13.50
CA LEU A 19 -19.09 15.65 12.35
C LEU A 19 -19.27 16.53 11.11
N ILE A 20 -19.81 17.76 11.30
CA ILE A 20 -20.00 18.72 10.19
C ILE A 20 -18.64 19.12 9.61
N ILE A 21 -17.68 19.49 10.44
CA ILE A 21 -16.32 19.85 10.01
C ILE A 21 -15.68 18.68 9.27
N SER A 22 -15.76 17.48 9.83
CA SER A 22 -15.21 16.27 9.20
C SER A 22 -15.86 15.96 7.85
N ALA A 23 -17.17 16.19 7.71
CA ALA A 23 -17.89 15.99 6.45
C ALA A 23 -17.52 17.04 5.38
N ILE A 24 -17.22 18.29 5.79
CA ILE A 24 -16.77 19.36 4.90
C ILE A 24 -15.34 19.08 4.43
N LEU A 25 -14.47 18.61 5.33
CA LEU A 25 -13.05 18.32 5.06
C LEU A 25 -12.81 16.90 4.54
N GLU A 26 -13.86 16.09 4.37
CA GLU A 26 -13.73 14.71 3.87
C GLU A 26 -13.03 14.69 2.50
N TYR A 27 -11.92 13.96 2.41
CA TYR A 27 -11.28 13.67 1.12
C TYR A 27 -12.20 12.81 0.26
N ARG A 28 -12.56 13.33 -0.91
CA ARG A 28 -13.48 12.70 -1.87
C ARG A 28 -12.82 12.67 -3.25
N PRO A 29 -11.93 11.72 -3.51
CA PRO A 29 -11.28 11.62 -4.80
C PRO A 29 -12.28 11.35 -5.92
N ALA A 30 -11.98 11.85 -7.12
CA ALA A 30 -12.71 11.49 -8.33
C ALA A 30 -12.47 10.00 -8.67
N PRO A 31 -13.31 9.37 -9.51
CA PRO A 31 -13.10 8.00 -9.98
C PRO A 31 -11.73 7.77 -10.62
N GLN A 32 -11.23 8.79 -11.32
CA GLN A 32 -9.89 8.84 -11.90
C GLN A 32 -9.29 10.23 -11.67
N GLU A 33 -8.04 10.27 -11.25
CA GLU A 33 -7.27 11.49 -11.04
C GLU A 33 -5.84 11.28 -11.54
N ARG A 34 -5.19 12.32 -12.01
CA ARG A 34 -3.74 12.26 -12.25
C ARG A 34 -3.02 12.05 -10.92
N ALA A 35 -2.05 11.14 -10.91
CA ALA A 35 -1.15 11.01 -9.77
C ALA A 35 -0.32 12.29 -9.59
N ILE A 36 0.10 12.56 -8.36
CA ILE A 36 1.03 13.65 -8.07
C ILE A 36 2.40 13.20 -8.52
N HIS A 37 2.99 13.91 -9.47
CA HIS A 37 4.30 13.59 -10.03
C HIS A 37 5.39 14.45 -9.38
N TYR A 38 6.38 13.80 -8.85
CA TYR A 38 7.65 14.36 -8.41
C TYR A 38 8.71 13.93 -9.43
N PRO A 39 9.15 14.81 -10.33
CA PRO A 39 10.10 14.43 -11.36
C PRO A 39 11.46 14.09 -10.77
N ALA A 40 12.21 13.23 -11.46
CA ALA A 40 13.57 12.89 -11.08
C ALA A 40 14.42 14.19 -11.03
N LEU A 41 15.21 14.34 -9.97
CA LEU A 41 16.11 15.50 -9.80
C LEU A 41 17.35 15.37 -10.70
N ARG A 42 17.68 14.13 -11.08
CA ARG A 42 18.80 13.78 -12.00
C ARG A 42 18.33 12.69 -12.97
N PRO A 43 17.44 13.02 -13.91
CA PRO A 43 16.89 12.03 -14.83
C PRO A 43 17.99 11.38 -15.67
N SER A 44 17.80 10.11 -16.04
CA SER A 44 18.63 9.44 -17.04
C SER A 44 18.47 10.13 -18.40
N ALA A 45 19.54 10.15 -19.20
CA ALA A 45 19.46 10.59 -20.60
C ALA A 45 18.71 9.57 -21.48
N ASP A 46 18.68 8.31 -21.05
CA ASP A 46 17.99 7.21 -21.70
C ASP A 46 16.73 6.87 -20.89
N ASN A 47 15.56 6.99 -21.53
CA ASN A 47 14.26 6.67 -20.94
C ASN A 47 13.68 5.33 -21.47
N ASP A 48 14.45 4.61 -22.30
CA ASP A 48 14.00 3.35 -22.87
C ASP A 48 13.95 2.26 -21.80
N ILE A 49 12.81 1.58 -21.72
CA ILE A 49 12.66 0.45 -20.82
C ILE A 49 13.46 -0.74 -21.36
N PRO A 50 14.40 -1.30 -20.57
CA PRO A 50 15.21 -2.43 -21.02
C PRO A 50 14.35 -3.69 -21.14
N GLN A 51 14.83 -4.66 -21.97
CA GLN A 51 14.16 -5.95 -22.15
C GLN A 51 14.03 -6.75 -20.83
N ARG A 52 14.89 -6.48 -19.87
CA ARG A 52 14.89 -7.10 -18.54
C ARG A 52 15.04 -6.02 -17.49
N LEU A 53 14.17 -6.04 -16.47
CA LEU A 53 14.22 -5.06 -15.38
C LEU A 53 13.87 -5.70 -14.02
N LYS A 54 14.32 -5.07 -12.96
CA LYS A 54 14.01 -5.45 -11.58
C LYS A 54 12.89 -4.58 -11.03
N ILE A 55 11.83 -5.22 -10.57
CA ILE A 55 10.71 -4.59 -9.89
C ILE A 55 10.66 -5.03 -8.41
N MET A 56 10.27 -4.13 -7.53
CA MET A 56 10.13 -4.39 -6.11
C MET A 56 8.77 -3.89 -5.61
N THR A 57 8.10 -4.64 -4.73
CA THR A 57 6.93 -4.16 -3.98
C THR A 57 7.20 -4.25 -2.49
N TRP A 58 6.75 -3.23 -1.73
CA TRP A 58 6.90 -3.20 -0.28
C TRP A 58 5.87 -2.28 0.39
N ASN A 59 5.06 -2.83 1.26
CA ASN A 59 4.33 -2.02 2.23
C ASN A 59 5.32 -1.60 3.33
N ILE A 60 5.63 -0.29 3.42
CA ILE A 60 6.64 0.22 4.36
C ILE A 60 6.06 0.59 5.73
N GLY A 61 4.75 0.36 5.95
CA GLY A 61 4.11 0.63 7.23
C GLY A 61 4.41 2.05 7.74
N TYR A 62 4.44 3.05 6.85
CA TYR A 62 4.82 4.44 7.17
C TYR A 62 6.06 4.53 8.10
N ALA A 63 7.02 3.62 7.93
CA ALA A 63 8.20 3.47 8.80
C ALA A 63 7.90 3.38 10.31
N GLY A 64 6.64 3.16 10.68
CA GLY A 64 6.16 3.15 12.06
C GLY A 64 5.70 1.79 12.58
N LEU A 65 5.80 0.70 11.77
CA LEU A 65 5.31 -0.64 12.13
C LEU A 65 6.44 -1.68 12.20
N GLY A 66 7.59 -1.28 12.74
CA GLY A 66 8.74 -2.17 12.91
C GLY A 66 8.51 -3.29 13.95
N ASP A 67 9.56 -4.08 14.19
CA ASP A 67 9.55 -5.29 15.01
C ASP A 67 9.07 -5.09 16.46
N ASN A 68 9.26 -3.89 17.01
CA ASN A 68 8.87 -3.53 18.37
C ASN A 68 7.39 -3.19 18.54
N MET A 69 6.65 -3.01 17.46
CA MET A 69 5.28 -2.51 17.48
C MET A 69 4.24 -3.58 17.85
N SER A 70 3.22 -3.10 18.57
CA SER A 70 2.01 -3.84 18.96
C SER A 70 0.79 -2.96 18.64
N PHE A 71 0.32 -3.02 17.39
CA PHE A 71 -0.63 -2.06 16.83
C PHE A 71 -2.05 -2.27 17.35
N PHE A 72 -2.72 -1.20 17.75
CA PHE A 72 -4.02 -1.27 18.42
C PHE A 72 -5.15 -1.85 17.53
N MET A 73 -5.09 -1.67 16.21
CA MET A 73 -6.09 -2.23 15.30
C MET A 73 -5.99 -3.74 15.17
N ASP A 74 -4.84 -4.30 15.42
CA ASP A 74 -4.56 -5.74 15.40
C ASP A 74 -4.71 -6.41 16.78
N GLY A 75 -5.29 -5.70 17.73
CA GLY A 75 -5.45 -6.20 19.10
C GLY A 75 -4.30 -5.84 20.04
N GLY A 76 -3.29 -5.16 19.57
CA GLY A 76 -2.22 -4.57 20.35
C GLY A 76 -2.64 -3.29 21.10
N LYS A 77 -1.72 -2.42 21.43
CA LYS A 77 -1.99 -1.22 22.25
C LYS A 77 -1.34 0.06 21.72
N ASP A 78 -0.32 -0.05 20.88
CA ASP A 78 0.44 1.10 20.40
C ASP A 78 -0.30 1.76 19.21
N VAL A 79 -0.27 3.09 19.17
CA VAL A 79 -0.86 3.87 18.07
C VAL A 79 0.20 4.32 17.09
N ARG A 80 1.39 4.57 17.59
CA ARG A 80 2.57 5.01 16.83
C ARG A 80 3.84 4.60 17.57
N ASP A 81 4.92 4.47 16.82
CA ASP A 81 6.26 4.28 17.38
C ASP A 81 6.87 5.61 17.89
N THR A 82 8.02 5.56 18.53
CA THR A 82 8.78 6.76 18.87
C THR A 82 9.34 7.44 17.62
N LYS A 83 9.63 8.75 17.72
CA LYS A 83 10.20 9.49 16.61
C LYS A 83 11.54 8.90 16.16
N GLU A 84 12.38 8.55 17.12
CA GLU A 84 13.71 7.97 16.87
C GLU A 84 13.61 6.65 16.11
N ARG A 85 12.67 5.78 16.48
CA ARG A 85 12.45 4.49 15.79
C ARG A 85 11.89 4.70 14.39
N THR A 86 10.92 5.61 14.23
CA THR A 86 10.36 5.93 12.91
C THR A 86 11.45 6.48 11.97
N GLU A 87 12.31 7.36 12.43
CA GLU A 87 13.44 7.88 11.65
C GLU A 87 14.49 6.78 11.34
N ASP A 88 14.75 5.89 12.28
CA ASP A 88 15.68 4.76 12.09
C ASP A 88 15.10 3.74 11.09
N ASN A 89 13.83 3.38 11.21
CA ASN A 89 13.15 2.51 10.28
C ASN A 89 13.19 3.10 8.85
N LEU A 90 12.84 4.39 8.68
CA LEU A 90 12.87 5.04 7.38
C LEU A 90 14.27 5.02 6.75
N ARG A 91 15.31 5.27 7.55
CA ARG A 91 16.72 5.17 7.08
C ARG A 91 17.06 3.77 6.58
N ASN A 92 16.65 2.74 7.32
CA ASN A 92 16.92 1.35 6.94
C ASN A 92 16.04 0.86 5.77
N ILE A 93 14.82 1.37 5.63
CA ILE A 93 13.99 1.18 4.45
C ILE A 93 14.70 1.73 3.21
N ILE A 94 15.20 2.98 3.28
CA ILE A 94 15.97 3.63 2.21
C ILE A 94 17.22 2.79 1.87
N GLU A 95 17.97 2.31 2.86
CA GLU A 95 19.16 1.50 2.63
C GLU A 95 18.83 0.14 2.01
N THR A 96 17.72 -0.47 2.41
CA THR A 96 17.23 -1.70 1.77
C THR A 96 16.89 -1.47 0.29
N ILE A 97 16.17 -0.40 -0.02
CA ILE A 97 15.85 -0.02 -1.41
C ILE A 97 17.13 0.21 -2.20
N ARG A 98 18.13 0.93 -1.63
CA ARG A 98 19.42 1.19 -2.27
C ARG A 98 20.18 -0.10 -2.57
N THR A 99 20.19 -1.04 -1.63
CA THR A 99 20.85 -2.34 -1.78
C THR A 99 20.16 -3.21 -2.84
N GLN A 100 18.84 -3.22 -2.86
CA GLN A 100 18.07 -3.95 -3.85
C GLN A 100 18.14 -3.33 -5.24
N ASN A 101 18.30 -2.01 -5.33
CA ASN A 101 18.50 -1.25 -6.56
C ASN A 101 17.49 -1.63 -7.67
N PRO A 102 16.17 -1.58 -7.41
CA PRO A 102 15.16 -1.91 -8.41
C PRO A 102 15.07 -0.82 -9.49
N ASP A 103 14.63 -1.18 -10.70
CA ASP A 103 14.31 -0.21 -11.74
C ASP A 103 12.95 0.45 -11.50
N ILE A 104 12.01 -0.34 -10.96
CA ILE A 104 10.66 0.11 -10.58
C ILE A 104 10.36 -0.37 -9.16
N LEU A 105 9.80 0.52 -8.34
CA LEU A 105 9.47 0.28 -6.94
C LEU A 105 8.03 0.67 -6.65
N LEU A 106 7.28 -0.25 -6.05
CA LEU A 106 5.87 -0.10 -5.68
C LEU A 106 5.78 -0.06 -4.15
N LEU A 107 5.54 1.12 -3.57
CA LEU A 107 5.44 1.29 -2.12
C LEU A 107 3.99 1.52 -1.69
N GLN A 108 3.60 0.91 -0.58
CA GLN A 108 2.32 1.13 0.07
C GLN A 108 2.57 1.76 1.46
N GLU A 109 1.54 2.42 1.98
CA GLU A 109 1.58 3.13 3.27
C GLU A 109 2.69 4.17 3.39
N VAL A 110 2.83 5.02 2.37
CA VAL A 110 3.81 6.11 2.37
C VAL A 110 3.17 7.39 2.89
N ASP A 111 3.64 7.89 4.03
CA ASP A 111 3.13 9.13 4.64
C ASP A 111 3.80 10.38 4.06
N VAL A 112 3.01 11.44 3.90
CA VAL A 112 3.53 12.76 3.49
C VAL A 112 3.29 13.85 4.53
N ASN A 113 2.27 13.68 5.38
CA ASN A 113 2.01 14.55 6.52
C ASN A 113 1.06 13.83 7.48
N SER A 114 1.60 13.12 8.47
CA SER A 114 0.79 12.39 9.44
C SER A 114 1.34 12.59 10.85
N HIS A 115 0.44 12.72 11.81
CA HIS A 115 0.81 12.83 13.21
C HIS A 115 1.56 11.58 13.71
N ARG A 116 1.19 10.38 13.18
CA ARG A 116 1.83 9.09 13.52
C ARG A 116 3.30 9.01 13.08
N THR A 117 3.70 9.79 12.07
CA THR A 117 5.07 9.85 11.56
C THR A 117 5.75 11.19 11.85
N TYR A 118 5.26 11.91 12.88
CA TYR A 118 5.83 13.21 13.30
C TYR A 118 5.90 14.22 12.16
N HIS A 119 4.93 14.17 11.22
CA HIS A 119 4.84 15.00 10.03
C HIS A 119 6.02 14.85 9.06
N THR A 120 6.70 13.71 9.09
CA THR A 120 7.74 13.38 8.12
C THR A 120 7.13 13.21 6.73
N ASN A 121 7.70 13.87 5.72
CA ASN A 121 7.34 13.66 4.33
C ASN A 121 8.25 12.57 3.72
N GLU A 122 7.78 11.33 3.73
CA GLU A 122 8.55 10.19 3.23
C GLU A 122 8.76 10.25 1.73
N VAL A 123 7.80 10.79 0.96
CA VAL A 123 7.95 10.98 -0.50
C VAL A 123 9.10 11.95 -0.80
N GLN A 124 9.18 13.06 -0.06
CA GLN A 124 10.27 14.00 -0.23
C GLN A 124 11.62 13.37 0.15
N ARG A 125 11.68 12.62 1.24
CA ARG A 125 12.90 11.91 1.64
C ARG A 125 13.34 10.90 0.57
N LEU A 126 12.40 10.15 -0.01
CA LEU A 126 12.69 9.22 -1.11
C LEU A 126 13.22 9.97 -2.35
N GLN A 127 12.65 11.12 -2.71
CA GLN A 127 13.14 11.94 -3.83
C GLN A 127 14.57 12.46 -3.62
N GLU A 128 14.89 12.90 -2.40
CA GLU A 128 16.22 13.37 -2.03
C GLU A 128 17.27 12.26 -2.07
N GLU A 129 16.91 11.05 -1.59
CA GLU A 129 17.82 9.91 -1.49
C GLU A 129 17.97 9.13 -2.81
N PHE A 130 16.99 9.23 -3.72
CA PHE A 130 16.96 8.59 -5.03
C PHE A 130 16.68 9.61 -6.14
N PRO A 131 17.63 10.54 -6.40
CA PRO A 131 17.41 11.66 -7.30
C PRO A 131 17.22 11.25 -8.77
N GLU A 132 17.55 10.01 -9.14
CA GLU A 132 17.38 9.46 -10.48
C GLU A 132 15.99 8.85 -10.73
N TYR A 133 15.10 8.77 -9.70
CA TYR A 133 13.76 8.24 -9.87
C TYR A 133 12.70 9.33 -10.06
N HIS A 134 11.79 9.10 -10.98
CA HIS A 134 10.48 9.74 -11.02
C HIS A 134 9.59 9.09 -9.96
N ILE A 135 8.84 9.89 -9.21
CA ILE A 135 7.94 9.40 -8.16
C ILE A 135 6.51 9.83 -8.50
N TYR A 136 5.62 8.86 -8.56
CA TYR A 136 4.19 9.06 -8.76
C TYR A 136 3.48 8.68 -7.46
N PHE A 137 2.77 9.62 -6.86
CA PHE A 137 2.09 9.46 -5.58
C PHE A 137 0.57 9.53 -5.77
N ALA A 138 -0.16 8.55 -5.26
CA ALA A 138 -1.62 8.53 -5.20
C ALA A 138 -2.09 8.51 -3.74
N PRO A 139 -2.63 9.61 -3.22
CA PRO A 139 -3.17 9.63 -1.87
C PRO A 139 -4.34 8.67 -1.73
N ASN A 140 -4.33 7.88 -0.67
CA ASN A 140 -5.43 6.99 -0.31
C ASN A 140 -5.98 7.23 1.09
N LEU A 141 -5.27 8.01 1.91
CA LEU A 141 -5.74 8.51 3.19
C LEU A 141 -5.44 10.01 3.28
N LYS A 142 -6.48 10.80 3.52
CA LYS A 142 -6.34 12.22 3.83
C LYS A 142 -7.43 12.61 4.81
N SER A 143 -7.07 12.70 6.08
CA SER A 143 -7.97 13.07 7.16
C SER A 143 -7.33 14.13 8.04
N TRP A 144 -8.06 15.19 8.33
CA TRP A 144 -7.59 16.24 9.23
C TRP A 144 -7.48 15.77 10.68
N PHE A 145 -8.28 14.77 11.07
CA PHE A 145 -8.25 14.19 12.42
C PHE A 145 -8.99 12.86 12.46
N ILE A 146 -8.30 11.78 12.80
CA ILE A 146 -8.86 10.45 13.05
C ILE A 146 -9.00 10.29 14.56
N PRO A 147 -10.24 10.20 15.11
CA PRO A 147 -10.49 10.31 16.55
C PRO A 147 -10.25 8.99 17.33
N THR A 148 -9.71 7.98 16.69
CA THR A 148 -9.51 6.65 17.29
C THR A 148 -8.03 6.32 17.41
N PRO A 149 -7.64 5.58 18.48
CA PRO A 149 -8.40 5.31 19.69
C PRO A 149 -8.58 6.59 20.54
N VAL A 150 -9.65 6.64 21.32
CA VAL A 150 -10.05 7.89 22.05
C VAL A 150 -8.98 8.45 22.99
N LYS A 151 -8.18 7.57 23.62
CA LYS A 151 -7.14 7.98 24.56
C LYS A 151 -5.91 8.59 23.88
N GLU A 152 -5.58 8.10 22.70
CA GLU A 152 -4.44 8.53 21.91
C GLU A 152 -4.83 8.52 20.42
N PRO A 153 -5.51 9.55 19.91
CA PRO A 153 -5.99 9.57 18.54
C PRO A 153 -4.83 9.46 17.53
N ILE A 154 -5.09 8.77 16.40
CA ILE A 154 -4.17 8.80 15.26
C ILE A 154 -3.92 10.26 14.83
N GLY A 155 -4.95 11.12 14.93
CA GLY A 155 -4.83 12.53 14.57
C GLY A 155 -4.86 12.77 13.07
N GLU A 156 -4.12 13.77 12.60
CA GLU A 156 -3.97 14.05 11.17
C GLU A 156 -3.24 12.90 10.47
N ALA A 157 -3.73 12.52 9.30
CA ALA A 157 -3.09 11.51 8.47
C ALA A 157 -3.23 11.83 6.99
N HIS A 158 -2.10 11.83 6.27
CA HIS A 158 -2.02 11.97 4.84
C HIS A 158 -1.00 10.95 4.29
N SER A 159 -1.51 9.91 3.67
CA SER A 159 -0.78 8.73 3.22
C SER A 159 -1.24 8.29 1.84
N GLY A 160 -0.45 7.46 1.16
CA GLY A 160 -0.81 6.94 -0.13
C GLY A 160 0.03 5.76 -0.59
N VAL A 161 -0.12 5.44 -1.87
CA VAL A 161 0.72 4.48 -2.59
C VAL A 161 1.62 5.22 -3.57
N VAL A 162 2.80 4.67 -3.81
CA VAL A 162 3.86 5.29 -4.62
C VAL A 162 4.36 4.31 -5.67
N ILE A 163 4.55 4.80 -6.89
CA ILE A 163 5.42 4.16 -7.89
C ILE A 163 6.64 5.03 -8.07
N MET A 164 7.83 4.48 -7.81
CA MET A 164 9.11 5.09 -8.15
C MET A 164 9.69 4.34 -9.35
N THR A 165 10.22 5.05 -10.31
CA THR A 165 10.76 4.46 -11.54
C THR A 165 11.91 5.29 -12.10
N ARG A 166 12.92 4.63 -12.67
CA ARG A 166 14.02 5.29 -13.38
C ARG A 166 13.58 5.88 -14.72
N PHE A 167 12.41 5.47 -15.21
CA PHE A 167 11.84 5.86 -16.49
C PHE A 167 10.69 6.85 -16.27
N GLU A 168 10.60 7.88 -17.09
CA GLU A 168 9.45 8.79 -17.05
C GLU A 168 8.24 8.08 -17.67
N ALA A 169 7.12 8.03 -16.95
CA ALA A 169 5.90 7.41 -17.43
C ALA A 169 5.17 8.34 -18.42
N ASP A 170 4.58 7.75 -19.47
CA ASP A 170 3.73 8.46 -20.43
C ASP A 170 2.46 9.02 -19.77
N SER A 171 1.94 8.28 -18.79
CA SER A 171 0.83 8.71 -17.94
C SER A 171 0.89 8.06 -16.55
N ALA A 172 0.28 8.74 -15.56
CA ALA A 172 0.14 8.21 -14.21
C ALA A 172 -1.24 8.57 -13.65
N ILE A 173 -2.08 7.56 -13.40
CA ILE A 173 -3.48 7.71 -13.03
C ILE A 173 -3.75 6.98 -11.71
N ARG A 174 -4.44 7.67 -10.80
CA ARG A 174 -5.04 7.10 -9.63
C ARG A 174 -6.48 6.66 -9.95
N HIS A 175 -6.78 5.37 -9.87
CA HIS A 175 -8.13 4.81 -10.05
C HIS A 175 -8.74 4.50 -8.69
N GLN A 176 -9.82 5.22 -8.32
CA GLN A 176 -10.52 5.00 -7.06
C GLN A 176 -11.26 3.68 -7.10
N TYR A 177 -11.05 2.81 -6.12
CA TYR A 177 -11.87 1.62 -5.96
C TYR A 177 -13.31 1.99 -5.55
N PRO A 178 -14.31 1.24 -6.04
CA PRO A 178 -15.72 1.55 -5.76
C PRO A 178 -16.12 1.26 -4.32
N ALA A 179 -15.40 0.35 -3.66
CA ALA A 179 -15.64 -0.05 -2.27
C ALA A 179 -15.48 1.12 -1.30
N ARG A 180 -16.43 1.29 -0.38
CA ARG A 180 -16.46 2.41 0.58
C ARG A 180 -17.02 1.97 1.91
N HIS A 181 -16.42 2.46 2.98
CA HIS A 181 -17.03 2.39 4.30
C HIS A 181 -18.31 3.21 4.38
N PRO A 182 -19.29 2.85 5.24
CA PRO A 182 -20.51 3.64 5.45
C PRO A 182 -20.18 4.98 6.14
N TRP A 183 -21.04 5.97 5.95
CA TRP A 183 -21.00 7.20 6.74
C TRP A 183 -21.42 6.90 8.20
N PRO A 184 -20.81 7.49 9.23
CA PRO A 184 -19.74 8.51 9.19
C PRO A 184 -18.31 7.94 9.11
N ALA A 185 -18.12 6.64 9.28
CA ALA A 185 -16.81 6.00 9.33
C ALA A 185 -15.93 6.35 8.11
N ARG A 186 -16.52 6.39 6.91
CA ARG A 186 -15.79 6.69 5.66
C ARG A 186 -15.01 8.00 5.69
N MET A 187 -15.38 8.97 6.54
CA MET A 187 -14.67 10.26 6.65
C MET A 187 -13.24 10.10 7.17
N PHE A 188 -12.99 9.00 7.90
CA PHE A 188 -11.76 8.72 8.62
C PHE A 188 -11.00 7.50 8.07
N HIS A 189 -11.55 6.83 7.07
CA HIS A 189 -10.98 5.61 6.48
C HIS A 189 -10.32 5.86 5.13
N LEU A 190 -9.44 4.92 4.76
CA LEU A 190 -8.75 4.91 3.48
C LEU A 190 -9.72 4.95 2.30
N LYS A 191 -9.32 5.66 1.25
CA LYS A 191 -9.91 5.67 -0.09
C LYS A 191 -9.00 4.85 -0.99
N LYS A 192 -9.01 3.52 -0.79
CA LYS A 192 -8.14 2.58 -1.50
C LYS A 192 -8.24 2.77 -3.02
N CYS A 193 -7.14 2.59 -3.73
CA CYS A 193 -7.03 2.84 -5.17
C CYS A 193 -5.98 1.94 -5.80
N LEU A 194 -6.04 1.81 -7.12
CA LEU A 194 -4.92 1.39 -7.95
C LEU A 194 -4.20 2.65 -8.43
N LEU A 195 -2.89 2.70 -8.26
CA LEU A 195 -2.03 3.65 -8.98
C LEU A 195 -1.49 2.94 -10.21
N GLU A 196 -1.79 3.46 -11.38
CA GLU A 196 -1.38 2.97 -12.68
C GLU A 196 -0.40 3.95 -13.32
N THR A 197 0.71 3.44 -13.84
CA THR A 197 1.63 4.17 -14.72
C THR A 197 1.77 3.43 -16.04
N ASP A 198 1.75 4.19 -17.13
CA ASP A 198 1.87 3.68 -18.49
C ASP A 198 3.23 4.00 -19.07
N PHE A 199 3.77 3.07 -19.82
CA PHE A 199 5.05 3.22 -20.54
C PHE A 199 4.92 2.66 -21.96
N THR A 200 5.69 3.21 -22.87
CA THR A 200 5.86 2.66 -24.22
C THR A 200 7.14 1.83 -24.27
N LEU A 201 7.04 0.54 -24.55
CA LEU A 201 8.19 -0.35 -24.75
C LEU A 201 8.92 -0.04 -26.07
N PRO A 202 10.21 -0.38 -26.22
CA PRO A 202 10.97 -0.14 -27.46
C PRO A 202 10.35 -0.76 -28.73
N ASP A 203 9.52 -1.79 -28.60
CA ASP A 203 8.79 -2.44 -29.69
C ASP A 203 7.43 -1.80 -29.98
N GLY A 204 7.08 -0.72 -29.29
CA GLY A 204 5.84 0.04 -29.44
C GLY A 204 4.65 -0.51 -28.63
N ARG A 205 4.80 -1.63 -27.91
CA ARG A 205 3.76 -2.13 -27.02
C ARG A 205 3.63 -1.21 -25.77
N LYS A 206 2.42 -1.12 -25.26
CA LYS A 206 2.16 -0.44 -23.98
C LYS A 206 2.44 -1.38 -22.81
N LEU A 207 3.20 -0.90 -21.81
CA LEU A 207 3.38 -1.54 -20.52
C LEU A 207 2.60 -0.75 -19.46
N ILE A 208 1.77 -1.46 -18.71
CA ILE A 208 1.05 -0.93 -17.54
C ILE A 208 1.74 -1.46 -16.29
N VAL A 209 2.18 -0.55 -15.42
CA VAL A 209 2.68 -0.90 -14.09
C VAL A 209 1.69 -0.39 -13.06
N GLY A 210 1.15 -1.29 -12.24
CA GLY A 210 0.17 -0.98 -11.22
C GLY A 210 0.70 -1.20 -9.80
N ASN A 211 0.31 -0.33 -8.88
CA ASN A 211 0.53 -0.50 -7.45
C ASN A 211 -0.81 -0.52 -6.73
N THR A 212 -1.11 -1.62 -6.03
CA THR A 212 -2.33 -1.78 -5.24
C THR A 212 -2.05 -1.91 -3.76
N HIS A 213 -2.99 -1.44 -2.96
CA HIS A 213 -3.08 -1.77 -1.54
C HIS A 213 -4.57 -2.02 -1.24
N CYS A 214 -4.96 -3.30 -1.22
CA CYS A 214 -6.36 -3.70 -1.05
C CYS A 214 -6.83 -3.60 0.41
N SER A 215 -8.14 -3.67 0.62
CA SER A 215 -8.74 -3.55 1.95
C SER A 215 -8.36 -4.71 2.87
N ALA A 216 -7.98 -4.40 4.11
CA ALA A 216 -7.56 -5.38 5.12
C ALA A 216 -8.75 -5.90 5.95
N TYR A 217 -9.35 -5.05 6.75
CA TYR A 217 -10.34 -5.41 7.78
C TYR A 217 -11.77 -5.36 7.25
N ASP A 218 -12.12 -6.21 6.26
CA ASP A 218 -13.47 -6.31 5.75
C ASP A 218 -13.95 -7.77 5.71
N ASP A 219 -15.22 -7.99 5.50
CA ASP A 219 -15.83 -9.32 5.36
C ASP A 219 -15.57 -9.97 3.98
N GLY A 220 -14.73 -9.37 3.15
CA GLY A 220 -14.41 -9.79 1.78
C GLY A 220 -15.20 -9.03 0.72
N THR A 221 -16.27 -8.31 1.07
CA THR A 221 -17.12 -7.63 0.08
C THR A 221 -16.41 -6.44 -0.59
N MET A 222 -15.59 -5.70 0.14
CA MET A 222 -14.80 -4.59 -0.41
C MET A 222 -13.71 -5.14 -1.34
N ARG A 223 -12.95 -6.15 -0.90
CA ARG A 223 -11.89 -6.80 -1.67
C ARG A 223 -12.40 -7.36 -2.99
N ILE A 224 -13.56 -8.02 -3.01
CA ILE A 224 -14.19 -8.51 -4.25
C ILE A 224 -14.45 -7.35 -5.24
N GLN A 225 -14.92 -6.20 -4.76
CA GLN A 225 -15.16 -5.02 -5.61
C GLN A 225 -13.85 -4.43 -6.15
N GLU A 226 -12.79 -4.42 -5.35
CA GLU A 226 -11.46 -3.95 -5.73
C GLU A 226 -10.87 -4.85 -6.84
N ILE A 227 -10.91 -6.16 -6.68
CA ILE A 227 -10.46 -7.14 -7.67
C ILE A 227 -11.25 -7.04 -8.97
N ARG A 228 -12.58 -6.91 -8.89
CA ARG A 228 -13.42 -6.70 -10.08
C ARG A 228 -13.09 -5.39 -10.80
N HIS A 229 -12.74 -4.35 -10.05
CA HIS A 229 -12.35 -3.08 -10.65
C HIS A 229 -11.02 -3.18 -11.39
N ILE A 230 -10.01 -3.84 -10.81
CA ILE A 230 -8.73 -4.15 -11.49
C ILE A 230 -9.00 -4.94 -12.78
N ASN A 231 -9.80 -6.00 -12.70
CA ASN A 231 -10.17 -6.80 -13.87
C ASN A 231 -10.84 -5.95 -14.96
N HIS A 232 -11.75 -5.04 -14.59
CA HIS A 232 -12.41 -4.14 -15.52
C HIS A 232 -11.42 -3.19 -16.22
N LEU A 233 -10.50 -2.58 -15.45
CA LEU A 233 -9.50 -1.66 -15.99
C LEU A 233 -8.58 -2.36 -17.00
N LEU A 234 -8.07 -3.54 -16.66
CA LEU A 234 -7.19 -4.30 -17.54
C LEU A 234 -7.91 -4.81 -18.80
N ASN A 235 -9.15 -5.28 -18.68
CA ASN A 235 -9.95 -5.68 -19.84
C ASN A 235 -10.29 -4.52 -20.79
N ALA A 236 -10.35 -3.29 -20.29
CA ALA A 236 -10.51 -2.11 -21.13
C ALA A 236 -9.25 -1.77 -21.95
N GLN A 237 -8.08 -2.30 -21.55
CA GLN A 237 -6.77 -2.06 -22.16
C GLN A 237 -6.19 -3.34 -22.80
N LYS A 238 -7.03 -4.07 -23.56
CA LYS A 238 -6.62 -5.33 -24.20
C LYS A 238 -5.40 -5.18 -25.10
N GLY A 239 -4.49 -6.16 -24.99
CA GLY A 239 -3.26 -6.20 -25.78
C GLY A 239 -2.09 -5.41 -25.19
N CYS A 240 -2.26 -4.82 -24.01
CA CYS A 240 -1.16 -4.23 -23.26
C CYS A 240 -0.47 -5.29 -22.41
N SER A 241 0.86 -5.20 -22.30
CA SER A 241 1.60 -5.88 -21.23
C SER A 241 1.28 -5.22 -19.90
N PHE A 242 1.11 -5.98 -18.82
CA PHE A 242 0.87 -5.39 -17.51
C PHE A 242 1.54 -6.16 -16.39
N ILE A 243 1.94 -5.43 -15.34
CA ILE A 243 2.34 -5.98 -14.06
C ILE A 243 1.79 -5.12 -12.93
N ILE A 244 1.06 -5.75 -12.01
CA ILE A 244 0.52 -5.12 -10.81
C ILE A 244 1.13 -5.80 -9.59
N GLY A 245 1.80 -5.04 -8.75
CA GLY A 245 2.30 -5.51 -7.46
C GLY A 245 1.64 -4.75 -6.32
N GLY A 246 1.82 -5.24 -5.11
CA GLY A 246 1.35 -4.55 -3.92
C GLY A 246 0.95 -5.47 -2.79
N ASP A 247 0.39 -4.85 -1.77
CA ASP A 247 -0.27 -5.52 -0.66
C ASP A 247 -1.74 -5.80 -1.04
N TRP A 248 -2.01 -7.06 -1.37
CA TRP A 248 -3.34 -7.50 -1.76
C TRP A 248 -4.27 -7.76 -0.58
N ASN A 249 -3.72 -7.82 0.64
CA ASN A 249 -4.46 -8.19 1.87
C ASN A 249 -5.25 -9.51 1.76
N GLN A 250 -4.85 -10.36 0.82
CA GLN A 250 -5.42 -11.67 0.52
C GLN A 250 -4.30 -12.58 0.05
N TYR A 251 -4.32 -13.85 0.42
CA TYR A 251 -3.30 -14.79 -0.08
C TYR A 251 -3.62 -15.26 -1.50
N PRO A 252 -2.59 -15.50 -2.35
CA PRO A 252 -2.78 -15.92 -3.73
C PRO A 252 -3.28 -17.37 -3.79
N LYS A 253 -3.93 -17.70 -4.91
CA LYS A 253 -4.30 -19.07 -5.20
C LYS A 253 -3.06 -19.98 -5.23
N GLY A 254 -3.16 -21.15 -4.63
CA GLY A 254 -2.05 -22.10 -4.49
C GLY A 254 -1.24 -21.93 -3.20
N TYR A 255 -1.36 -20.80 -2.50
CA TYR A 255 -0.84 -20.69 -1.14
C TYR A 255 -1.76 -21.44 -0.16
N THR A 256 -1.17 -22.19 0.75
CA THR A 256 -1.89 -22.90 1.81
C THR A 256 -1.52 -22.27 3.15
N PRO A 257 -2.45 -21.55 3.80
CA PRO A 257 -2.20 -21.02 5.14
C PRO A 257 -1.84 -22.12 6.13
N SER A 258 -0.92 -21.82 7.04
CA SER A 258 -0.54 -22.71 8.13
C SER A 258 -1.66 -22.87 9.16
N ASP A 259 -1.61 -23.92 9.96
CA ASP A 259 -2.54 -24.09 11.09
C ASP A 259 -2.50 -22.90 12.05
N LYS A 260 -1.36 -22.25 12.19
CA LYS A 260 -1.20 -21.06 13.03
C LYS A 260 -1.99 -19.86 12.47
N GLU A 261 -1.96 -19.65 11.16
CA GLU A 261 -2.75 -18.60 10.50
C GLU A 261 -4.25 -18.89 10.66
N LEU A 262 -4.67 -20.11 10.35
CA LEU A 262 -6.09 -20.52 10.40
C LEU A 262 -6.68 -20.50 11.81
N ASN A 263 -5.88 -20.67 12.85
CA ASN A 263 -6.31 -20.69 14.25
C ASN A 263 -6.17 -19.32 14.95
N ASP A 264 -5.56 -18.33 14.30
CA ASP A 264 -5.47 -16.98 14.87
C ASP A 264 -6.81 -16.26 14.71
N LYS A 265 -7.48 -16.02 15.83
CA LYS A 265 -8.83 -15.41 15.85
C LYS A 265 -8.88 -13.99 15.30
N ASN A 266 -7.74 -13.31 15.28
CA ASN A 266 -7.63 -11.94 14.85
C ASN A 266 -7.21 -11.86 13.38
N PHE A 267 -6.73 -12.96 12.82
CA PHE A 267 -6.18 -12.99 11.47
C PHE A 267 -7.25 -13.41 10.46
N ILE A 268 -7.78 -12.46 9.69
CA ILE A 268 -8.92 -12.64 8.79
C ILE A 268 -8.45 -12.57 7.31
N VAL A 269 -7.25 -13.08 7.01
CA VAL A 269 -6.82 -13.15 5.61
C VAL A 269 -7.60 -14.22 4.87
N GLN A 270 -8.13 -13.86 3.70
CA GLN A 270 -8.95 -14.70 2.85
C GLN A 270 -8.22 -15.00 1.53
N PRO A 271 -8.60 -16.06 0.81
CA PRO A 271 -8.08 -16.28 -0.53
C PRO A 271 -8.52 -15.17 -1.48
N LEU A 272 -7.62 -14.79 -2.40
CA LEU A 272 -7.96 -13.86 -3.46
C LEU A 272 -9.03 -14.47 -4.37
N PRO A 273 -10.14 -13.77 -4.69
CA PRO A 273 -11.13 -14.22 -5.67
C PRO A 273 -10.58 -14.04 -7.10
N SER A 274 -9.64 -14.90 -7.49
CA SER A 274 -8.76 -14.72 -8.66
C SER A 274 -9.36 -15.17 -10.00
N ASP A 275 -10.46 -15.92 -10.02
CA ASP A 275 -10.98 -16.62 -11.22
C ASP A 275 -11.12 -15.74 -12.48
N GLU A 276 -11.53 -14.47 -12.32
CA GLU A 276 -11.66 -13.54 -13.44
C GLU A 276 -10.31 -12.96 -13.89
N LEU A 277 -9.41 -12.70 -12.97
CA LEU A 277 -8.07 -12.21 -13.26
C LEU A 277 -7.21 -13.29 -13.92
N GLU A 278 -7.34 -14.54 -13.51
CA GLU A 278 -6.61 -15.67 -14.12
C GLU A 278 -6.93 -15.93 -15.60
N LYS A 279 -8.02 -15.34 -16.10
CA LYS A 279 -8.34 -15.37 -17.52
C LYS A 279 -7.48 -14.43 -18.38
N ILE A 280 -6.82 -13.45 -17.73
CA ILE A 280 -6.06 -12.40 -18.41
C ILE A 280 -4.61 -12.31 -17.98
N GLY A 281 -4.20 -13.08 -16.96
CA GLY A 281 -2.83 -13.04 -16.44
C GLY A 281 -2.56 -14.11 -15.39
N LYS A 282 -1.39 -14.01 -14.76
CA LYS A 282 -0.87 -14.95 -13.77
C LYS A 282 -0.47 -14.26 -12.49
N PHE A 283 -0.70 -14.93 -11.37
CA PHE A 283 -0.15 -14.53 -10.08
C PHE A 283 1.18 -15.22 -9.84
N THR A 284 2.19 -14.46 -9.43
CA THR A 284 3.52 -14.98 -9.09
C THR A 284 3.96 -14.45 -7.74
N TYR A 285 4.36 -15.33 -6.85
CA TYR A 285 4.81 -15.06 -5.49
C TYR A 285 5.97 -15.97 -5.11
N ASP A 286 6.72 -15.58 -4.10
CA ASP A 286 7.76 -16.42 -3.49
C ASP A 286 7.14 -17.25 -2.37
N PRO A 287 7.02 -18.58 -2.52
CA PRO A 287 6.42 -19.44 -1.50
C PRO A 287 7.36 -19.74 -0.31
N SER A 288 8.61 -19.32 -0.37
CA SER A 288 9.64 -19.67 0.61
C SER A 288 9.56 -18.87 1.90
N LEU A 289 9.02 -17.64 1.85
CA LEU A 289 8.96 -16.71 2.96
C LEU A 289 7.62 -16.00 3.04
N HIS A 290 7.20 -15.68 4.26
CA HIS A 290 6.02 -14.85 4.50
C HIS A 290 6.35 -13.37 4.27
N THR A 291 5.41 -12.65 3.70
CA THR A 291 5.59 -11.23 3.37
C THR A 291 5.05 -10.29 4.43
N ALA A 292 4.11 -10.72 5.25
CA ALA A 292 3.51 -9.90 6.30
C ALA A 292 3.42 -10.63 7.64
N ARG A 293 3.38 -9.87 8.73
CA ARG A 293 3.09 -10.36 10.07
C ARG A 293 1.88 -9.65 10.68
N TYR A 294 1.23 -10.31 11.62
CA TYR A 294 0.24 -9.72 12.48
C TYR A 294 0.91 -8.90 13.61
N ILE A 295 0.38 -7.72 13.92
CA ILE A 295 1.04 -6.77 14.84
C ILE A 295 0.31 -6.68 16.19
N ASP A 296 -0.26 -7.77 16.67
CA ASP A 296 -0.91 -7.86 18.00
C ASP A 296 0.09 -7.70 19.17
N LYS A 297 1.36 -7.94 18.89
CA LYS A 297 2.50 -7.87 19.81
C LYS A 297 3.79 -7.55 19.05
N PRO A 298 4.88 -7.17 19.76
CA PRO A 298 6.21 -7.10 19.17
C PRO A 298 6.59 -8.41 18.49
N TYR A 299 7.37 -8.31 17.40
CA TYR A 299 7.75 -9.47 16.60
C TYR A 299 8.54 -10.49 17.45
N ASP A 300 8.13 -11.70 17.36
CA ASP A 300 8.84 -12.88 17.86
C ASP A 300 8.80 -13.98 16.81
N LYS A 301 9.95 -14.47 16.41
CA LYS A 301 10.11 -15.39 15.28
C LYS A 301 9.26 -16.65 15.40
N GLU A 302 9.10 -17.16 16.62
CA GLU A 302 8.39 -18.42 16.91
C GLU A 302 6.89 -18.21 17.10
N SER A 303 6.52 -17.10 17.76
CA SER A 303 5.14 -16.91 18.19
C SER A 303 4.33 -15.93 17.36
N SER A 304 4.94 -15.06 16.54
CA SER A 304 4.19 -14.14 15.67
C SER A 304 3.51 -14.88 14.52
N THR A 305 2.25 -14.57 14.25
CA THR A 305 1.54 -15.06 13.08
C THR A 305 2.01 -14.29 11.85
N LYS A 306 2.31 -15.00 10.79
CA LYS A 306 2.83 -14.48 9.52
C LYS A 306 2.03 -15.04 8.36
N THR A 307 1.95 -14.30 7.26
CA THR A 307 1.22 -14.70 6.06
C THR A 307 1.89 -14.17 4.78
N LEU A 308 1.36 -14.57 3.63
CA LEU A 308 1.81 -14.13 2.32
C LEU A 308 0.68 -13.36 1.63
N ILE A 309 0.85 -12.03 1.50
CA ILE A 309 -0.15 -11.13 0.91
C ILE A 309 0.45 -10.10 -0.07
N ASP A 310 1.78 -10.06 -0.21
CA ASP A 310 2.49 -9.19 -1.14
C ASP A 310 3.04 -10.03 -2.31
N TYR A 311 2.62 -9.72 -3.53
CA TYR A 311 2.99 -10.47 -4.72
C TYR A 311 2.65 -9.71 -6.00
N PHE A 312 2.90 -10.32 -7.17
CA PHE A 312 2.66 -9.73 -8.49
C PHE A 312 1.58 -10.47 -9.26
N PHE A 313 0.79 -9.71 -9.99
CA PHE A 313 -0.13 -10.17 -11.04
C PHE A 313 0.33 -9.59 -12.37
N HIS A 314 0.52 -10.41 -13.40
CA HIS A 314 1.10 -9.97 -14.66
C HIS A 314 0.47 -10.66 -15.88
N SER A 315 0.57 -10.02 -17.05
CA SER A 315 0.17 -10.58 -18.35
C SER A 315 1.06 -11.76 -18.75
N GLU A 316 0.56 -12.59 -19.66
CA GLU A 316 1.26 -13.82 -20.08
C GLU A 316 2.55 -13.56 -20.85
N ASP A 317 2.68 -12.41 -21.50
CA ASP A 317 3.86 -11.98 -22.24
C ASP A 317 4.98 -11.40 -21.37
N ILE A 318 4.75 -11.28 -20.07
CA ILE A 318 5.79 -11.01 -19.07
C ILE A 318 6.23 -12.32 -18.42
N SER A 319 7.53 -12.60 -18.48
CA SER A 319 8.16 -13.69 -17.71
C SER A 319 8.71 -13.14 -16.41
N ILE A 320 8.45 -13.84 -15.32
CA ILE A 320 9.16 -13.64 -14.05
C ILE A 320 10.35 -14.60 -14.03
N ASP A 321 11.56 -14.08 -14.25
CA ASP A 321 12.79 -14.86 -14.31
C ASP A 321 13.25 -15.27 -12.91
N GLU A 322 13.00 -14.41 -11.92
CA GLU A 322 13.37 -14.59 -10.52
C GLU A 322 12.39 -13.82 -9.63
N ILE A 323 12.03 -14.40 -8.51
CA ILE A 323 11.24 -13.73 -7.47
C ILE A 323 11.78 -14.09 -6.09
N ASN A 324 11.98 -13.10 -5.23
CA ASN A 324 12.54 -13.29 -3.90
C ASN A 324 11.90 -12.37 -2.88
N THR A 325 11.51 -12.92 -1.74
CA THR A 325 11.16 -12.18 -0.54
C THR A 325 12.41 -11.96 0.31
N GLN A 326 12.66 -10.72 0.72
CA GLN A 326 13.81 -10.41 1.59
C GLN A 326 13.39 -10.56 3.06
N ASP A 327 13.95 -11.54 3.76
CA ASP A 327 13.69 -11.69 5.20
C ASP A 327 14.44 -10.61 6.00
N LEU A 328 13.73 -9.54 6.32
CA LEU A 328 14.21 -8.48 7.19
C LEU A 328 13.83 -8.72 8.66
N GLU A 329 13.27 -9.89 8.98
CA GLU A 329 12.73 -10.20 10.30
C GLU A 329 11.74 -9.11 10.77
N PHE A 330 11.05 -8.48 9.84
CA PHE A 330 10.07 -7.40 10.08
C PHE A 330 10.59 -6.23 10.91
N ARG A 331 11.91 -5.94 10.84
CA ARG A 331 12.56 -4.92 11.69
C ARG A 331 12.06 -3.52 11.44
N TYR A 332 11.73 -3.18 10.20
CA TYR A 332 11.47 -1.79 9.77
C TYR A 332 10.03 -1.56 9.31
N SER A 333 9.30 -2.62 9.03
CA SER A 333 7.89 -2.68 8.65
C SER A 333 7.32 -4.02 9.08
N ASP A 334 6.02 -4.10 9.22
CA ASP A 334 5.27 -5.35 9.39
C ASP A 334 5.19 -6.19 8.10
N HIS A 335 5.77 -5.69 7.01
CA HIS A 335 5.95 -6.42 5.77
C HIS A 335 7.42 -6.56 5.38
N ASN A 336 7.73 -7.66 4.72
CA ASN A 336 9.00 -7.92 4.05
C ASN A 336 8.89 -7.54 2.55
N PRO A 337 9.93 -6.92 1.95
CA PRO A 337 9.89 -6.57 0.54
C PRO A 337 10.00 -7.79 -0.37
N VAL A 338 9.29 -7.73 -1.50
CA VAL A 338 9.34 -8.73 -2.56
C VAL A 338 9.94 -8.11 -3.82
N THR A 339 10.97 -8.75 -4.36
CA THR A 339 11.62 -8.36 -5.62
C THR A 339 11.37 -9.38 -6.70
N ALA A 340 11.18 -8.93 -7.94
CA ALA A 340 11.15 -9.81 -9.11
C ALA A 340 12.02 -9.24 -10.22
N THR A 341 12.68 -10.13 -10.95
CA THR A 341 13.30 -9.80 -12.23
C THR A 341 12.37 -10.25 -13.33
N ILE A 342 11.97 -9.33 -14.19
CA ILE A 342 11.01 -9.57 -15.26
C ILE A 342 11.67 -9.40 -16.63
N SER A 343 11.15 -10.12 -17.62
CA SER A 343 11.53 -9.97 -19.03
C SER A 343 10.30 -10.03 -19.93
N PHE A 344 10.35 -9.29 -21.05
CA PHE A 344 9.26 -9.21 -22.02
C PHE A 344 9.46 -10.27 -23.11
N GLN A 345 8.45 -11.13 -23.31
CA GLN A 345 8.44 -12.08 -24.42
C GLN A 345 8.10 -11.36 -25.72
N LYS A 346 8.69 -11.80 -26.83
CA LYS A 346 8.45 -11.25 -28.16
C LYS A 346 7.13 -11.74 -28.73
#